data_024e98b3f2361a9ca2884771fd71e265
#
_entry.id   024e98b3f2361a9ca2884771fd71e265
#
_cell.length_a   1.000
_cell.length_b   1.000
_cell.length_c   1.000
_cell.angle_alpha   90.00
_cell.angle_beta   90.00
_cell.angle_gamma   90.00
#
_symmetry.space_group_name_H-M   'P 1'
#
loop_
_entity.id
_entity.type
_entity.pdbx_description
1 polymer ?
#
loop_
_entity_poly.entity_id
_entity_poly.type
_entity_poly.pdbx_seq_one_letter_code
_entity_poly.pdbx_strand_id
1 'polypeptide(L)'
;MRVTFTVNGREQSADDVWEGESLLYVLRERLGLPGSKNACEQGECGSCTVYLDGVPVCACLVAAGQAEGREVRTVEGLADGGALDPVQEAFAECGAVQCGFCTPGLVVQTHDLLARVPGPSDAEIREALAGNLCRCTGYEKIIDAVRLAAARKAEGAGDA
;
A
#
# COMPACT_ATOMS: atom_id res chain seq x y z
N MET A 1 -11.66 -22.97 5.54
CA MET A 1 -10.93 -23.42 4.34
C MET A 1 -9.44 -23.12 4.48
N ARG A 2 -8.60 -23.73 3.66
CA ARG A 2 -7.20 -23.31 3.47
C ARG A 2 -7.13 -22.41 2.25
N VAL A 3 -6.42 -21.29 2.36
CA VAL A 3 -6.20 -20.37 1.25
C VAL A 3 -4.71 -20.23 1.02
N THR A 4 -4.27 -20.40 -0.23
CA THR A 4 -2.86 -20.33 -0.63
C THR A 4 -2.70 -19.28 -1.72
N PHE A 5 -1.78 -18.33 -1.52
CA PHE A 5 -1.49 -17.24 -2.47
C PHE A 5 -0.05 -16.75 -2.31
N THR A 6 0.43 -16.01 -3.28
CA THR A 6 1.75 -15.39 -3.19
C THR A 6 1.66 -14.06 -2.47
N VAL A 7 2.46 -13.84 -1.42
CA VAL A 7 2.55 -12.58 -0.71
C VAL A 7 4.00 -12.08 -0.73
N ASN A 8 4.22 -10.89 -1.28
CA ASN A 8 5.54 -10.28 -1.35
C ASN A 8 6.59 -11.23 -1.96
N GLY A 9 6.22 -11.92 -3.04
CA GLY A 9 7.08 -12.84 -3.77
C GLY A 9 7.27 -14.22 -3.12
N ARG A 10 6.53 -14.54 -2.07
CA ARG A 10 6.61 -15.84 -1.38
C ARG A 10 5.24 -16.50 -1.32
N GLU A 11 5.17 -17.78 -1.64
CA GLU A 11 3.96 -18.56 -1.43
C GLU A 11 3.67 -18.69 0.07
N GLN A 12 2.46 -18.37 0.46
CA GLN A 12 1.96 -18.42 1.83
C GLN A 12 0.62 -19.15 1.87
N SER A 13 0.34 -19.82 2.96
CA SER A 13 -0.94 -20.47 3.20
C SER A 13 -1.49 -20.09 4.56
N ALA A 14 -2.79 -19.88 4.62
CA ALA A 14 -3.53 -19.69 5.85
C ALA A 14 -4.56 -20.80 6.00
N ASP A 15 -4.52 -21.51 7.13
CA ASP A 15 -5.47 -22.56 7.48
C ASP A 15 -6.65 -22.00 8.27
N ASP A 16 -7.74 -22.73 8.31
CA ASP A 16 -8.95 -22.43 9.09
C ASP A 16 -9.56 -21.05 8.77
N VAL A 17 -9.38 -20.58 7.53
CA VAL A 17 -10.00 -19.35 7.06
C VAL A 17 -11.49 -19.58 6.86
N TRP A 18 -12.35 -18.74 7.43
CA TRP A 18 -13.79 -18.83 7.20
C TRP A 18 -14.21 -18.03 5.95
N GLU A 19 -15.34 -18.36 5.35
CA GLU A 19 -15.74 -17.79 4.04
C GLU A 19 -15.86 -16.27 3.99
N GLY A 20 -16.24 -15.65 5.11
CA GLY A 20 -16.39 -14.20 5.22
C GLY A 20 -15.14 -13.46 5.70
N GLU A 21 -14.04 -14.17 5.95
CA GLU A 21 -12.82 -13.55 6.45
C GLU A 21 -12.16 -12.67 5.40
N SER A 22 -11.81 -11.43 5.76
CA SER A 22 -11.18 -10.50 4.83
C SER A 22 -9.71 -10.84 4.57
N LEU A 23 -9.23 -10.48 3.39
CA LEU A 23 -7.81 -10.55 3.05
C LEU A 23 -6.97 -9.75 4.08
N LEU A 24 -7.47 -8.59 4.51
CA LEU A 24 -6.80 -7.78 5.53
C LEU A 24 -6.56 -8.55 6.82
N TYR A 25 -7.58 -9.27 7.30
CA TYR A 25 -7.46 -10.08 8.52
C TYR A 25 -6.41 -11.19 8.35
N VAL A 26 -6.46 -11.90 7.23
CA VAL A 26 -5.48 -12.96 6.94
C VAL A 26 -4.06 -12.41 6.90
N LEU A 27 -3.83 -11.30 6.21
CA LEU A 27 -2.50 -10.67 6.14
C LEU A 27 -1.99 -10.29 7.53
N ARG A 28 -2.81 -9.64 8.34
CA ARG A 28 -2.40 -9.12 9.64
C ARG A 28 -2.28 -10.20 10.72
N GLU A 29 -3.36 -10.98 10.88
CA GLU A 29 -3.50 -11.84 12.08
C GLU A 29 -2.99 -13.26 11.84
N ARG A 30 -3.02 -13.75 10.59
CA ARG A 30 -2.56 -15.11 10.28
C ARG A 30 -1.15 -15.15 9.71
N LEU A 31 -0.79 -14.18 8.86
CA LEU A 31 0.52 -14.13 8.20
C LEU A 31 1.52 -13.18 8.88
N GLY A 32 1.09 -12.44 9.89
CA GLY A 32 1.97 -11.54 10.66
C GLY A 32 2.49 -10.34 9.87
N LEU A 33 1.70 -9.84 8.90
CA LEU A 33 2.00 -8.66 8.09
C LEU A 33 1.16 -7.46 8.53
N PRO A 34 1.54 -6.74 9.60
CA PRO A 34 0.72 -5.71 10.21
C PRO A 34 0.76 -4.35 9.49
N GLY A 35 1.50 -4.23 8.38
CA GLY A 35 1.67 -2.97 7.66
C GLY A 35 0.35 -2.35 7.21
N SER A 36 -0.50 -3.11 6.53
CA SER A 36 -1.86 -2.67 6.19
C SER A 36 -2.71 -2.53 7.45
N LYS A 37 -3.49 -1.46 7.57
CA LYS A 37 -4.23 -1.13 8.81
C LYS A 37 -5.72 -1.37 8.66
N ASN A 38 -6.34 -1.77 9.77
CA ASN A 38 -7.79 -1.96 9.87
C ASN A 38 -8.42 -0.73 10.55
N ALA A 39 -9.30 -0.02 9.84
CA ALA A 39 -10.00 1.13 10.39
C ALA A 39 -11.50 1.13 10.05
N CYS A 40 -11.90 1.42 8.81
CA CYS A 40 -13.32 1.58 8.49
C CYS A 40 -14.07 0.28 8.17
N GLU A 41 -13.38 -0.72 7.64
CA GLU A 41 -13.96 -1.99 7.14
C GLU A 41 -15.08 -1.81 6.09
N GLN A 42 -15.11 -0.64 5.43
CA GLN A 42 -16.16 -0.24 4.47
C GLN A 42 -15.58 0.22 3.13
N GLY A 43 -14.26 0.14 2.96
CA GLY A 43 -13.61 0.57 1.71
C GLY A 43 -13.52 2.08 1.51
N GLU A 44 -13.64 2.88 2.57
CA GLU A 44 -13.67 4.34 2.50
C GLU A 44 -12.33 4.99 2.86
N CYS A 45 -11.62 4.47 3.87
CA CYS A 45 -10.45 5.15 4.43
C CYS A 45 -9.13 4.85 3.73
N GLY A 46 -9.02 3.74 3.02
CA GLY A 46 -7.81 3.34 2.29
C GLY A 46 -6.63 2.87 3.13
N SER A 47 -6.74 2.81 4.46
CA SER A 47 -5.64 2.37 5.34
C SER A 47 -5.21 0.93 5.10
N CYS A 48 -6.08 0.12 4.51
CA CYS A 48 -5.85 -1.29 4.20
C CYS A 48 -5.37 -1.54 2.77
N THR A 49 -5.02 -0.52 2.00
CA THR A 49 -4.64 -0.65 0.59
C THR A 49 -3.45 -1.59 0.41
N VAL A 50 -3.62 -2.58 -0.43
CA VAL A 50 -2.59 -3.52 -0.91
C VAL A 50 -2.73 -3.70 -2.42
N TYR A 51 -1.72 -4.25 -3.07
CA TYR A 51 -1.86 -4.73 -4.44
C TYR A 51 -2.45 -6.13 -4.46
N LEU A 52 -3.38 -6.36 -5.36
CA LEU A 52 -3.87 -7.69 -5.75
C LEU A 52 -3.71 -7.81 -7.27
N ASP A 53 -2.81 -8.68 -7.71
CA ASP A 53 -2.37 -8.80 -9.11
C ASP A 53 -1.98 -7.45 -9.74
N GLY A 54 -1.22 -6.65 -9.00
CA GLY A 54 -0.73 -5.36 -9.47
C GLY A 54 -1.73 -4.20 -9.42
N VAL A 55 -2.94 -4.42 -8.89
CA VAL A 55 -3.98 -3.39 -8.77
C VAL A 55 -4.22 -3.05 -7.30
N PRO A 56 -4.18 -1.75 -6.90
CA PRO A 56 -4.51 -1.36 -5.54
C PRO A 56 -5.97 -1.67 -5.19
N VAL A 57 -6.17 -2.34 -4.07
CA VAL A 57 -7.50 -2.71 -3.56
C VAL A 57 -7.61 -2.43 -2.06
N CYS A 58 -8.84 -2.24 -1.58
CA CYS A 58 -9.13 -2.22 -0.15
C CYS A 58 -9.19 -3.65 0.38
N ALA A 59 -8.13 -4.11 1.05
CA ALA A 59 -8.05 -5.49 1.54
C ALA A 59 -9.15 -5.86 2.55
N CYS A 60 -9.78 -4.88 3.19
CA CYS A 60 -10.92 -5.12 4.08
C CYS A 60 -12.20 -5.57 3.34
N LEU A 61 -12.30 -5.29 2.03
CA LEU A 61 -13.44 -5.67 1.20
C LEU A 61 -13.20 -6.91 0.33
N VAL A 62 -11.96 -7.40 0.27
CA VAL A 62 -11.62 -8.62 -0.46
C VAL A 62 -11.80 -9.81 0.47
N ALA A 63 -12.66 -10.76 0.12
CA ALA A 63 -12.73 -12.02 0.84
C ALA A 63 -11.42 -12.81 0.61
N ALA A 64 -10.85 -13.37 1.68
CA ALA A 64 -9.56 -14.05 1.60
C ALA A 64 -9.53 -15.16 0.53
N GLY A 65 -10.63 -15.90 0.38
CA GLY A 65 -10.77 -16.93 -0.66
C GLY A 65 -10.65 -16.41 -2.09
N GLN A 66 -10.88 -15.10 -2.32
CA GLN A 66 -10.71 -14.48 -3.65
C GLN A 66 -9.23 -14.25 -4.00
N ALA A 67 -8.33 -14.34 -3.03
CA ALA A 67 -6.89 -14.23 -3.25
C ALA A 67 -6.24 -15.59 -3.60
N GLU A 68 -6.98 -16.70 -3.55
CA GLU A 68 -6.46 -18.04 -3.87
C GLU A 68 -5.71 -18.03 -5.21
N GLY A 69 -4.46 -18.48 -5.20
CA GLY A 69 -3.60 -18.56 -6.38
C GLY A 69 -3.17 -17.23 -6.98
N ARG A 70 -3.48 -16.09 -6.34
CA ARG A 70 -3.16 -14.76 -6.85
C ARG A 70 -1.94 -14.16 -6.16
N GLU A 71 -1.49 -13.02 -6.66
CA GLU A 71 -0.36 -12.28 -6.10
C GLU A 71 -0.83 -11.08 -5.28
N VAL A 72 -0.40 -11.04 -4.02
CA VAL A 72 -0.61 -9.92 -3.11
C VAL A 72 0.72 -9.24 -2.82
N ARG A 73 0.76 -7.92 -2.88
CA ARG A 73 1.90 -7.15 -2.44
C ARG A 73 1.47 -6.11 -1.42
N THR A 74 2.06 -6.14 -0.25
CA THR A 74 1.79 -5.20 0.84
C THR A 74 2.87 -4.14 0.93
N VAL A 75 2.69 -3.14 1.79
CA VAL A 75 3.71 -2.11 2.03
C VAL A 75 5.05 -2.71 2.45
N GLU A 76 5.05 -3.81 3.19
CA GLU A 76 6.28 -4.52 3.59
C GLU A 76 7.05 -5.07 2.38
N GLY A 77 6.35 -5.42 1.31
CA GLY A 77 6.95 -5.94 0.08
C GLY A 77 7.40 -4.88 -0.92
N LEU A 78 7.30 -3.59 -0.61
CA LEU A 78 7.83 -2.52 -1.46
C LEU A 78 9.33 -2.35 -1.29
N ALA A 79 9.86 -2.63 -0.11
CA ALA A 79 11.29 -2.64 0.14
C ALA A 79 11.96 -3.85 -0.54
N ASP A 80 13.19 -3.68 -1.01
CA ASP A 80 13.98 -4.71 -1.66
C ASP A 80 15.35 -4.85 -1.02
N GLY A 81 15.72 -6.08 -0.61
CA GLY A 81 17.02 -6.40 -0.05
C GLY A 81 17.45 -5.54 1.15
N GLY A 82 16.51 -5.04 1.94
CA GLY A 82 16.75 -4.14 3.07
C GLY A 82 16.79 -2.66 2.69
N ALA A 83 16.70 -2.31 1.41
CA ALA A 83 16.56 -0.94 0.94
C ALA A 83 15.09 -0.55 0.85
N LEU A 84 14.74 0.62 1.38
CA LEU A 84 13.39 1.17 1.24
C LEU A 84 13.11 1.56 -0.22
N ASP A 85 11.84 1.44 -0.61
CA ASP A 85 11.39 2.03 -1.87
C ASP A 85 11.50 3.56 -1.80
N PRO A 86 11.79 4.26 -2.93
CA PRO A 86 11.87 5.72 -2.95
C PRO A 86 10.65 6.44 -2.37
N VAL A 87 9.47 5.85 -2.48
CA VAL A 87 8.24 6.39 -1.86
C VAL A 87 8.32 6.31 -0.34
N GLN A 88 8.75 5.18 0.21
CA GLN A 88 8.91 4.99 1.65
C GLN A 88 9.94 5.97 2.23
N GLU A 89 11.08 6.12 1.55
CA GLU A 89 12.12 7.08 1.94
C GLU A 89 11.61 8.53 1.92
N ALA A 90 10.90 8.92 0.86
CA ALA A 90 10.35 10.27 0.72
C ALA A 90 9.34 10.61 1.82
N PHE A 91 8.46 9.67 2.19
CA PHE A 91 7.53 9.86 3.30
C PHE A 91 8.24 10.09 4.64
N ALA A 92 9.29 9.34 4.90
CA ALA A 92 10.11 9.52 6.10
C ALA A 92 10.84 10.87 6.10
N GLU A 93 11.49 11.21 5.00
CA GLU A 93 12.32 12.41 4.88
C GLU A 93 11.50 13.71 4.91
N CYS A 94 10.37 13.76 4.24
CA CYS A 94 9.48 14.92 4.25
C CYS A 94 8.70 15.08 5.56
N GLY A 95 8.78 14.14 6.49
CA GLY A 95 7.95 14.16 7.69
C GLY A 95 6.45 14.02 7.38
N ALA A 96 6.11 13.22 6.36
CA ALA A 96 4.73 12.98 5.94
C ALA A 96 3.97 12.02 6.86
N VAL A 97 4.53 11.72 8.03
CA VAL A 97 4.01 10.76 9.01
C VAL A 97 3.84 11.46 10.35
N GLN A 98 2.65 11.33 10.94
CA GLN A 98 2.40 11.71 12.34
C GLN A 98 2.04 10.46 13.14
N CYS A 99 0.75 10.09 13.25
CA CYS A 99 0.40 8.84 13.93
C CYS A 99 0.83 7.58 13.17
N GLY A 100 1.01 7.67 11.86
CA GLY A 100 1.47 6.58 10.99
C GLY A 100 0.37 5.62 10.53
N PHE A 101 -0.86 5.81 10.96
CA PHE A 101 -1.95 4.87 10.66
C PHE A 101 -2.36 4.88 9.18
N CYS A 102 -2.45 6.05 8.56
CA CYS A 102 -2.77 6.21 7.14
C CYS A 102 -1.59 5.88 6.21
N THR A 103 -0.37 5.87 6.74
CA THR A 103 0.87 5.86 5.96
C THR A 103 1.02 4.64 5.07
N PRO A 104 0.77 3.40 5.51
CA PRO A 104 0.92 2.24 4.63
C PRO A 104 0.03 2.30 3.38
N GLY A 105 -1.23 2.67 3.54
CA GLY A 105 -2.16 2.81 2.42
C GLY A 105 -1.76 3.94 1.46
N LEU A 106 -1.34 5.09 1.99
CA LEU A 106 -0.85 6.22 1.19
C LEU A 106 0.42 5.87 0.43
N VAL A 107 1.34 5.13 1.04
CA VAL A 107 2.58 4.69 0.38
C VAL A 107 2.28 3.75 -0.79
N VAL A 108 1.42 2.75 -0.60
CA VAL A 108 1.02 1.83 -1.68
C VAL A 108 0.32 2.59 -2.82
N GLN A 109 -0.61 3.48 -2.49
CA GLN A 109 -1.32 4.27 -3.49
C GLN A 109 -0.38 5.23 -4.25
N THR A 110 0.57 5.85 -3.57
CA THR A 110 1.58 6.71 -4.18
C THR A 110 2.51 5.89 -5.10
N HIS A 111 2.94 4.74 -4.65
CA HIS A 111 3.76 3.82 -5.44
C HIS A 111 3.05 3.46 -6.76
N ASP A 112 1.77 3.14 -6.71
CA ASP A 112 0.97 2.85 -7.90
C ASP A 112 0.81 4.10 -8.81
N LEU A 113 0.51 5.25 -8.23
CA LEU A 113 0.42 6.50 -8.99
C LEU A 113 1.70 6.78 -9.79
N LEU A 114 2.86 6.69 -9.15
CA LEU A 114 4.15 6.99 -9.80
C LEU A 114 4.56 5.93 -10.83
N ALA A 115 4.05 4.72 -10.73
CA ALA A 115 4.23 3.69 -11.77
C ALA A 115 3.42 4.00 -13.03
N ARG A 116 2.23 4.58 -12.88
CA ARG A 116 1.33 4.94 -13.98
C ARG A 116 1.60 6.35 -14.54
N VAL A 117 1.91 7.29 -13.67
CA VAL A 117 2.14 8.71 -13.99
C VAL A 117 3.44 9.15 -13.33
N PRO A 118 4.60 9.05 -14.02
CA PRO A 118 5.92 9.33 -13.44
C PRO A 118 6.12 10.75 -12.93
N GLY A 119 5.44 11.73 -13.53
CA GLY A 119 5.51 13.15 -13.16
C GLY A 119 4.13 13.73 -12.90
N PRO A 120 3.42 13.33 -11.82
CA PRO A 120 2.05 13.77 -11.60
C PRO A 120 1.99 15.25 -11.23
N SER A 121 0.97 15.93 -11.74
CA SER A 121 0.56 17.26 -11.26
C SER A 121 -0.06 17.17 -9.85
N ASP A 122 -0.14 18.30 -9.18
CA ASP A 122 -0.80 18.36 -7.86
C ASP A 122 -2.27 17.90 -7.92
N ALA A 123 -2.97 18.19 -9.00
CA ALA A 123 -4.34 17.73 -9.20
C ALA A 123 -4.42 16.21 -9.31
N GLU A 124 -3.52 15.59 -10.06
CA GLU A 124 -3.43 14.12 -10.19
C GLU A 124 -3.04 13.45 -8.88
N ILE A 125 -2.14 14.07 -8.10
CA ILE A 125 -1.78 13.58 -6.75
C ILE A 125 -3.00 13.60 -5.84
N ARG A 126 -3.73 14.71 -5.79
CA ARG A 126 -4.92 14.85 -4.95
C ARG A 126 -6.02 13.88 -5.33
N GLU A 127 -6.25 13.68 -6.62
CA GLU A 127 -7.22 12.72 -7.13
C GLU A 127 -6.83 11.27 -6.75
N ALA A 128 -5.57 10.90 -6.98
CA ALA A 128 -5.07 9.56 -6.68
C ALA A 128 -5.16 9.21 -5.19
N LEU A 129 -4.93 10.18 -4.31
CA LEU A 129 -4.94 9.99 -2.85
C LEU A 129 -6.29 10.27 -2.19
N ALA A 130 -7.31 10.64 -2.96
CA ALA A 130 -8.63 11.00 -2.43
C ALA A 130 -9.30 9.87 -1.64
N GLY A 131 -9.01 8.61 -1.96
CA GLY A 131 -9.50 7.43 -1.24
C GLY A 131 -8.66 7.01 -0.02
N ASN A 132 -7.63 7.78 0.33
CA ASN A 132 -6.72 7.49 1.45
C ASN A 132 -6.80 8.62 2.48
N LEU A 133 -7.51 8.38 3.58
CA LEU A 133 -7.82 9.42 4.56
C LEU A 133 -6.72 9.55 5.61
N CYS A 134 -6.31 10.80 5.85
CA CYS A 134 -5.42 11.19 6.94
C CYS A 134 -6.04 12.32 7.76
N ARG A 135 -6.17 12.11 9.06
CA ARG A 135 -6.73 13.12 9.98
C ARG A 135 -5.66 14.04 10.60
N CYS A 136 -4.39 13.64 10.54
CA CYS A 136 -3.31 14.29 11.28
C CYS A 136 -2.59 15.36 10.48
N THR A 137 -2.21 15.06 9.22
CA THR A 137 -1.18 15.81 8.48
C THR A 137 -1.71 17.00 7.68
N GLY A 138 -2.99 17.04 7.33
CA GLY A 138 -3.53 18.01 6.38
C GLY A 138 -3.00 17.84 4.94
N TYR A 139 -2.31 16.74 4.65
CA TYR A 139 -1.79 16.33 3.32
C TYR A 139 -0.61 17.15 2.76
N GLU A 140 -0.26 18.30 3.31
CA GLU A 140 0.83 19.14 2.77
C GLU A 140 2.15 18.34 2.63
N LYS A 141 2.59 17.73 3.71
CA LYS A 141 3.82 16.91 3.71
C LYS A 141 3.70 15.62 2.90
N ILE A 142 2.51 15.07 2.81
CA ILE A 142 2.23 13.90 1.96
C ILE A 142 2.41 14.27 0.49
N ILE A 143 1.87 15.39 0.05
CA ILE A 143 2.04 15.89 -1.33
C ILE A 143 3.51 16.20 -1.61
N ASP A 144 4.23 16.82 -0.68
CA ASP A 144 5.68 17.04 -0.79
C ASP A 144 6.44 15.71 -0.96
N ALA A 145 6.07 14.68 -0.21
CA ALA A 145 6.68 13.36 -0.31
C ALA A 145 6.44 12.71 -1.68
N VAL A 146 5.24 12.85 -2.23
CA VAL A 146 4.94 12.35 -3.58
C VAL A 146 5.80 13.05 -4.63
N ARG A 147 5.93 14.36 -4.54
CA ARG A 147 6.79 15.15 -5.45
C ARG A 147 8.25 14.73 -5.35
N LEU A 148 8.77 14.54 -4.12
CA LEU A 148 10.14 14.10 -3.89
C LEU A 148 10.38 12.69 -4.46
N ALA A 149 9.47 11.76 -4.22
CA ALA A 149 9.56 10.40 -4.75
C ALA A 149 9.54 10.40 -6.30
N ALA A 150 8.67 11.22 -6.91
CA ALA A 150 8.61 11.38 -8.36
C ALA A 150 9.94 11.90 -8.93
N ALA A 151 10.53 12.91 -8.31
CA ALA A 151 11.81 13.48 -8.73
C ALA A 151 12.93 12.44 -8.65
N ARG A 152 13.01 11.69 -7.56
CA ARG A 152 14.03 10.63 -7.38
C ARG A 152 13.90 9.49 -8.38
N LYS A 153 12.68 9.08 -8.66
CA LYS A 153 12.43 8.05 -9.68
C LYS A 153 12.83 8.52 -11.08
N ALA A 154 12.61 9.79 -11.40
CA ALA A 154 13.03 10.38 -12.68
C ALA A 154 14.56 10.44 -12.80
N GLU A 155 15.29 10.79 -11.75
CA GLU A 155 16.74 10.79 -11.69
C GLU A 155 17.30 9.37 -11.88
N GLY A 156 16.79 8.38 -11.14
CA GLY A 156 17.19 6.98 -11.27
C GLY A 156 16.92 6.36 -12.63
N ALA A 157 15.90 6.81 -13.35
CA ALA A 157 15.61 6.37 -14.71
C ALA A 157 16.54 7.01 -15.76
N GLY A 158 17.15 8.18 -15.46
CA GLY A 158 18.10 8.87 -16.33
C GLY A 158 19.53 8.28 -16.29
N ASP A 159 19.87 7.50 -15.25
CA ASP A 159 21.17 6.88 -15.03
C ASP A 159 21.25 5.42 -15.56
N ALA A 160 20.20 4.96 -16.21
CA ALA A 160 20.11 3.57 -16.73
C ALA A 160 20.38 3.48 -18.23
#